data_dd61b0ed14cc724e22df5134e089837d
#
_entry.id   dd61b0ed14cc724e22df5134e089837d
#
_cell.length_a   1.000
_cell.length_b   1.000
_cell.length_c   1.000
_cell.angle_alpha   90.00
_cell.angle_beta   90.00
_cell.angle_gamma   90.00
#
_symmetry.space_group_name_H-M   'P 1'
#
loop_
_entity.id
_entity.type
_entity.pdbx_description
1 polymer ?
#
loop_
_entity_poly.entity_id
_entity_poly.type
_entity_poly.pdbx_seq_one_letter_code
_entity_poly.pdbx_strand_id
1 'polypeptide(L)'
;NSLIEKVNSGRLSYNTAVMRLSVMKSVCTFIETYTVNHGRKYVNHFESMSLPEQDKILPKDAIPDAKEIDNLLSAALDANDNKAFLIFSLVIKMGLTNQEICNLNKEYICQNQTGHLCINMPPKNHISRFLIIPDDLGTILDTYIVAENIQSGALFTNIRKNRIKMRDTERLLASYTDKLVKAKKLRKHYTMQTLRHAAISYMLMGGASKDEVASFTGVTGKWMNRYDKIIADNIINVAANYNVININPSKIDKNVSE
;
A
#
# COMPACT_ATOMS: atom_id res chain seq x y z
N ASN A 1 -0.79 -27.15 -19.45
CA ASN A 1 0.38 -26.60 -20.18
C ASN A 1 0.09 -25.22 -20.79
N SER A 2 -1.04 -25.00 -21.47
CA SER A 2 -1.36 -23.74 -22.16
C SER A 2 -1.35 -22.47 -21.25
N LEU A 3 -1.72 -22.56 -19.97
CA LEU A 3 -1.67 -21.42 -19.04
C LEU A 3 -0.24 -21.05 -18.68
N ILE A 4 0.61 -22.02 -18.38
CA ILE A 4 2.03 -21.82 -18.04
C ILE A 4 2.78 -21.26 -19.25
N GLU A 5 2.55 -21.81 -20.44
CA GLU A 5 3.14 -21.32 -21.69
C GLU A 5 2.78 -19.84 -21.97
N LYS A 6 1.52 -19.46 -21.72
CA LYS A 6 1.07 -18.06 -21.87
C LYS A 6 1.72 -17.13 -20.84
N VAL A 7 1.98 -17.61 -19.62
CA VAL A 7 2.70 -16.83 -18.60
C VAL A 7 4.17 -16.69 -19.00
N ASN A 8 4.83 -17.77 -19.38
CA ASN A 8 6.25 -17.76 -19.77
C ASN A 8 6.51 -16.91 -21.01
N SER A 9 5.55 -16.87 -21.95
CA SER A 9 5.63 -16.03 -23.17
C SER A 9 5.20 -14.57 -22.93
N GLY A 10 4.86 -14.17 -21.69
CA GLY A 10 4.39 -12.82 -21.36
C GLY A 10 3.00 -12.45 -21.90
N ARG A 11 2.30 -13.39 -22.56
CA ARG A 11 0.94 -13.18 -23.08
C ARG A 11 -0.13 -13.12 -21.99
N LEU A 12 0.18 -13.60 -20.79
CA LEU A 12 -0.71 -13.62 -19.64
C LEU A 12 0.09 -13.32 -18.38
N SER A 13 -0.40 -12.37 -17.57
CA SER A 13 0.24 -12.11 -16.28
C SER A 13 0.06 -13.30 -15.34
N TYR A 14 1.07 -13.56 -14.51
CA TYR A 14 1.03 -14.63 -13.50
C TYR A 14 -0.20 -14.51 -12.60
N ASN A 15 -0.51 -13.30 -12.10
CA ASN A 15 -1.67 -13.08 -11.23
C ASN A 15 -2.99 -13.40 -11.94
N THR A 16 -3.10 -13.12 -13.23
CA THR A 16 -4.28 -13.49 -14.04
C THR A 16 -4.38 -15.01 -14.20
N ALA A 17 -3.25 -15.69 -14.38
CA ALA A 17 -3.24 -17.15 -14.45
C ALA A 17 -3.66 -17.79 -13.12
N VAL A 18 -3.12 -17.29 -12.00
CA VAL A 18 -3.51 -17.73 -10.63
C VAL A 18 -5.02 -17.53 -10.39
N MET A 19 -5.55 -16.36 -10.76
CA MET A 19 -6.98 -16.07 -10.63
C MET A 19 -7.83 -17.05 -11.46
N ARG A 20 -7.46 -17.29 -12.70
CA ARG A 20 -8.20 -18.24 -13.58
C ARG A 20 -8.17 -19.66 -13.03
N LEU A 21 -7.01 -20.12 -12.54
CA LEU A 21 -6.90 -21.45 -11.92
C LEU A 21 -7.74 -21.55 -10.65
N SER A 22 -7.73 -20.50 -9.82
CA SER A 22 -8.54 -20.44 -8.60
C SER A 22 -10.04 -20.50 -8.89
N VAL A 23 -10.52 -19.77 -9.92
CA VAL A 23 -11.91 -19.83 -10.36
C VAL A 23 -12.26 -21.24 -10.85
N MET A 24 -11.41 -21.86 -11.67
CA MET A 24 -11.64 -23.24 -12.15
C MET A 24 -11.71 -24.24 -11.00
N LYS A 25 -10.80 -24.14 -10.01
CA LYS A 25 -10.86 -24.98 -8.81
C LYS A 25 -12.19 -24.82 -8.09
N SER A 26 -12.62 -23.59 -7.82
CA SER A 26 -13.86 -23.32 -7.09
C SER A 26 -15.10 -23.84 -7.82
N VAL A 27 -15.16 -23.66 -9.15
CA VAL A 27 -16.26 -24.19 -9.98
C VAL A 27 -16.28 -25.71 -9.94
N CYS A 28 -15.12 -26.36 -10.11
CA CYS A 28 -15.04 -27.82 -10.09
C CYS A 28 -15.36 -28.40 -8.71
N THR A 29 -14.93 -27.76 -7.63
CA THR A 29 -15.33 -28.15 -6.26
C THR A 29 -16.84 -28.04 -6.05
N PHE A 30 -17.46 -26.97 -6.56
CA PHE A 30 -18.92 -26.84 -6.51
C PHE A 30 -19.60 -27.98 -7.27
N ILE A 31 -19.15 -28.30 -8.50
CA ILE A 31 -19.70 -29.40 -9.32
C ILE A 31 -19.52 -30.74 -8.58
N GLU A 32 -18.36 -30.99 -7.98
CA GLU A 32 -18.08 -32.20 -7.21
C GLU A 32 -19.07 -32.36 -6.05
N THR A 33 -19.24 -31.33 -5.23
CA THR A 33 -20.21 -31.31 -4.13
C THR A 33 -21.64 -31.51 -4.63
N TYR A 34 -22.02 -30.81 -5.69
CA TYR A 34 -23.36 -30.91 -6.28
C TYR A 34 -23.65 -32.31 -6.80
N THR A 35 -22.72 -32.93 -7.54
CA THR A 35 -22.90 -34.26 -8.13
C THR A 35 -22.95 -35.36 -7.09
N VAL A 36 -22.14 -35.28 -6.03
CA VAL A 36 -22.21 -36.20 -4.88
C VAL A 36 -23.57 -36.18 -4.24
N ASN A 37 -24.15 -35.00 -3.99
CA ASN A 37 -25.46 -34.83 -3.39
C ASN A 37 -26.60 -35.36 -4.28
N HIS A 38 -26.35 -35.56 -5.57
CA HIS A 38 -27.32 -36.10 -6.56
C HIS A 38 -26.96 -37.52 -7.01
N GLY A 39 -26.16 -38.27 -6.22
CA GLY A 39 -25.80 -39.64 -6.52
C GLY A 39 -24.93 -39.86 -7.73
N ARG A 40 -24.24 -38.82 -8.21
CA ARG A 40 -23.28 -38.86 -9.34
C ARG A 40 -21.85 -38.71 -8.82
N LYS A 41 -20.88 -39.18 -9.55
CA LYS A 41 -19.45 -39.04 -9.21
C LYS A 41 -18.76 -38.11 -10.21
N TYR A 42 -18.21 -37.04 -9.69
CA TYR A 42 -17.31 -36.14 -10.40
C TYR A 42 -16.06 -35.90 -9.54
N VAL A 43 -14.89 -35.81 -10.15
CA VAL A 43 -13.63 -35.56 -9.46
C VAL A 43 -13.06 -34.23 -9.94
N ASN A 44 -12.69 -33.37 -9.00
CA ASN A 44 -12.05 -32.09 -9.30
C ASN A 44 -10.58 -32.29 -9.73
N HIS A 45 -10.31 -32.43 -11.00
CA HIS A 45 -8.95 -32.59 -11.54
C HIS A 45 -8.07 -31.35 -11.40
N PHE A 46 -8.62 -30.19 -11.05
CA PHE A 46 -7.86 -28.96 -10.86
C PHE A 46 -7.35 -28.77 -9.43
N GLU A 47 -7.83 -29.57 -8.46
CA GLU A 47 -7.52 -29.36 -7.04
C GLU A 47 -6.02 -29.43 -6.77
N SER A 48 -5.33 -30.42 -7.31
CA SER A 48 -3.88 -30.62 -7.16
C SER A 48 -3.02 -29.73 -8.06
N MET A 49 -3.62 -29.00 -9.01
CA MET A 49 -2.85 -28.15 -9.92
C MET A 49 -2.34 -26.90 -9.20
N SER A 50 -1.08 -26.59 -9.37
CA SER A 50 -0.45 -25.33 -8.92
C SER A 50 0.34 -24.71 -10.06
N LEU A 51 0.45 -23.40 -10.03
CA LEU A 51 1.42 -22.68 -10.87
C LEU A 51 2.76 -22.60 -10.12
N PRO A 52 3.90 -22.60 -10.84
CA PRO A 52 5.20 -22.39 -10.23
C PRO A 52 5.17 -21.12 -9.37
N GLU A 53 5.76 -21.18 -8.19
CA GLU A 53 5.87 -20.00 -7.34
C GLU A 53 6.72 -18.95 -8.04
N GLN A 54 6.23 -17.72 -8.10
CA GLN A 54 7.02 -16.57 -8.53
C GLN A 54 7.52 -15.82 -7.31
N ASP A 55 8.75 -15.40 -7.39
CA ASP A 55 9.31 -14.48 -6.42
C ASP A 55 8.53 -13.16 -6.48
N LYS A 56 7.84 -12.83 -5.37
CA LYS A 56 6.98 -11.64 -5.27
C LYS A 56 7.74 -10.47 -4.63
N ILE A 57 9.07 -10.51 -4.64
CA ILE A 57 9.90 -9.43 -4.11
C ILE A 57 9.58 -8.14 -4.88
N LEU A 58 9.34 -7.09 -4.12
CA LEU A 58 9.07 -5.77 -4.67
C LEU A 58 10.39 -5.12 -5.11
N PRO A 59 10.58 -4.79 -6.39
CA PRO A 59 11.75 -4.05 -6.83
C PRO A 59 11.75 -2.64 -6.23
N LYS A 60 12.94 -2.11 -5.92
CA LYS A 60 13.08 -0.77 -5.32
C LYS A 60 12.51 0.34 -6.20
N ASP A 61 12.63 0.20 -7.51
CA ASP A 61 12.07 1.14 -8.50
C ASP A 61 10.56 1.00 -8.73
N ALA A 62 9.93 0.00 -8.10
CA ALA A 62 8.47 -0.18 -8.19
C ALA A 62 7.67 0.89 -7.45
N ILE A 63 8.28 1.50 -6.42
CA ILE A 63 7.66 2.53 -5.57
C ILE A 63 8.19 3.92 -5.91
N PRO A 64 7.41 5.00 -5.67
CA PRO A 64 7.90 6.35 -5.76
C PRO A 64 8.96 6.63 -4.69
N ASP A 65 9.98 7.40 -5.03
CA ASP A 65 10.92 7.94 -4.06
C ASP A 65 10.34 9.17 -3.31
N ALA A 66 11.08 9.65 -2.30
CA ALA A 66 10.62 10.78 -1.47
C ALA A 66 10.33 12.03 -2.30
N LYS A 67 11.16 12.34 -3.30
CA LYS A 67 10.99 13.50 -4.17
C LYS A 67 9.75 13.37 -5.07
N GLU A 68 9.45 12.17 -5.54
CA GLU A 68 8.24 11.89 -6.33
C GLU A 68 6.98 12.01 -5.47
N ILE A 69 7.05 11.57 -4.20
CA ILE A 69 5.96 11.76 -3.23
C ILE A 69 5.73 13.25 -2.98
N ASP A 70 6.80 14.01 -2.71
CA ASP A 70 6.70 15.46 -2.51
C ASP A 70 6.11 16.18 -3.74
N ASN A 71 6.52 15.80 -4.95
CA ASN A 71 5.96 16.33 -6.17
C ASN A 71 4.46 16.03 -6.31
N LEU A 72 4.03 14.82 -5.94
CA LEU A 72 2.62 14.42 -5.99
C LEU A 72 1.78 15.23 -4.99
N LEU A 73 2.24 15.34 -3.74
CA LEU A 73 1.53 16.06 -2.69
C LEU A 73 1.50 17.56 -2.97
N SER A 74 2.63 18.14 -3.40
CA SER A 74 2.70 19.56 -3.78
C SER A 74 1.75 19.87 -4.93
N ALA A 75 1.67 19.01 -5.95
CA ALA A 75 0.75 19.22 -7.06
C ALA A 75 -0.72 19.25 -6.65
N ALA A 76 -1.10 18.47 -5.63
CA ALA A 76 -2.45 18.51 -5.07
C ALA A 76 -2.71 19.82 -4.30
N LEU A 77 -1.72 20.28 -3.52
CA LEU A 77 -1.77 21.57 -2.81
C LEU A 77 -1.85 22.75 -3.78
N ASP A 78 -1.00 22.78 -4.79
CA ASP A 78 -0.98 23.83 -5.82
C ASP A 78 -2.31 23.92 -6.58
N ALA A 79 -3.02 22.80 -6.69
CA ALA A 79 -4.36 22.74 -7.29
C ALA A 79 -5.50 23.11 -6.29
N ASN A 80 -5.18 23.42 -5.03
CA ASN A 80 -6.14 23.60 -3.94
C ASN A 80 -7.11 22.39 -3.78
N ASP A 81 -6.65 21.18 -4.14
CA ASP A 81 -7.43 19.96 -4.01
C ASP A 81 -7.13 19.25 -2.68
N ASN A 82 -7.68 19.83 -1.60
CA ASN A 82 -7.50 19.31 -0.25
C ASN A 82 -7.94 17.86 -0.10
N LYS A 83 -8.95 17.44 -0.87
CA LYS A 83 -9.41 16.05 -0.89
C LYS A 83 -8.36 15.11 -1.47
N ALA A 84 -7.78 15.44 -2.63
CA ALA A 84 -6.70 14.66 -3.24
C ALA A 84 -5.49 14.60 -2.31
N PHE A 85 -5.07 15.74 -1.79
CA PHE A 85 -3.95 15.84 -0.86
C PHE A 85 -4.15 14.93 0.37
N LEU A 86 -5.33 14.99 1.00
CA LEU A 86 -5.62 14.19 2.18
C LEU A 86 -5.70 12.68 1.86
N ILE A 87 -6.36 12.30 0.75
CA ILE A 87 -6.42 10.89 0.30
C ILE A 87 -5.01 10.34 0.08
N PHE A 88 -4.16 11.05 -0.67
CA PHE A 88 -2.80 10.60 -0.94
C PHE A 88 -1.96 10.52 0.33
N SER A 89 -2.07 11.53 1.20
CA SER A 89 -1.36 11.58 2.48
C SER A 89 -1.76 10.43 3.42
N LEU A 90 -3.05 10.10 3.51
CA LEU A 90 -3.52 8.95 4.29
C LEU A 90 -2.95 7.62 3.78
N VAL A 91 -2.89 7.43 2.47
CA VAL A 91 -2.30 6.22 1.90
C VAL A 91 -0.80 6.17 2.13
N ILE A 92 -0.08 7.28 1.91
CA ILE A 92 1.39 7.35 2.00
C ILE A 92 1.88 7.29 3.44
N LYS A 93 1.19 7.95 4.39
CA LYS A 93 1.62 7.98 5.79
C LYS A 93 1.10 6.81 6.63
N MET A 94 -0.13 6.35 6.35
CA MET A 94 -0.78 5.32 7.17
C MET A 94 -0.87 3.97 6.47
N GLY A 95 -0.50 3.89 5.21
CA GLY A 95 -0.57 2.65 4.44
C GLY A 95 -2.00 2.10 4.31
N LEU A 96 -3.02 2.94 4.29
CA LEU A 96 -4.40 2.50 4.08
C LEU A 96 -4.60 1.96 2.66
N THR A 97 -5.42 0.94 2.54
CA THR A 97 -5.84 0.43 1.21
C THR A 97 -6.81 1.41 0.55
N ASN A 98 -6.89 1.37 -0.77
CA ASN A 98 -7.88 2.15 -1.52
C ASN A 98 -9.31 1.88 -1.05
N GLN A 99 -9.63 0.62 -0.73
CA GLN A 99 -10.94 0.24 -0.19
C GLN A 99 -11.19 0.85 1.20
N GLU A 100 -10.19 0.86 2.07
CA GLU A 100 -10.29 1.47 3.40
C GLU A 100 -10.52 2.98 3.28
N ILE A 101 -9.78 3.68 2.42
CA ILE A 101 -10.02 5.11 2.11
C ILE A 101 -11.46 5.36 1.68
N CYS A 102 -11.97 4.56 0.73
CA CYS A 102 -13.35 4.70 0.26
C CYS A 102 -14.40 4.44 1.35
N ASN A 103 -14.07 3.59 2.31
CA ASN A 103 -15.00 3.19 3.39
C ASN A 103 -14.86 4.03 4.65
N LEU A 104 -13.92 4.98 4.72
CA LEU A 104 -13.79 5.84 5.88
C LEU A 104 -15.07 6.63 6.13
N ASN A 105 -15.50 6.61 7.40
CA ASN A 105 -16.59 7.41 7.92
C ASN A 105 -16.06 8.41 8.94
N LYS A 106 -16.77 9.53 9.12
CA LYS A 106 -16.49 10.51 10.17
C LYS A 106 -16.51 9.86 11.56
N GLU A 107 -17.43 8.91 11.79
CA GLU A 107 -17.61 8.21 13.05
C GLU A 107 -16.43 7.30 13.43
N TYR A 108 -15.55 6.97 12.48
CA TYR A 108 -14.34 6.21 12.76
C TYR A 108 -13.20 7.08 13.30
N ILE A 109 -13.32 8.41 13.14
CA ILE A 109 -12.35 9.37 13.64
C ILE A 109 -12.70 9.71 15.08
N CYS A 110 -11.78 9.44 16.00
CA CYS A 110 -11.92 9.71 17.43
C CYS A 110 -10.61 10.24 18.00
N GLN A 111 -10.64 10.73 19.21
CA GLN A 111 -9.44 11.07 19.98
C GLN A 111 -9.15 9.98 21.01
N ASN A 112 -7.89 9.67 21.21
CA ASN A 112 -7.45 8.81 22.30
C ASN A 112 -7.35 9.61 23.61
N GLN A 113 -7.02 8.92 24.70
CA GLN A 113 -6.87 9.55 26.03
C GLN A 113 -5.78 10.62 26.11
N THR A 114 -4.82 10.61 25.19
CA THR A 114 -3.72 11.59 25.09
C THR A 114 -4.02 12.73 24.12
N GLY A 115 -5.23 12.77 23.54
CA GLY A 115 -5.66 13.83 22.63
C GLY A 115 -5.26 13.64 21.17
N HIS A 116 -4.53 12.58 20.82
CA HIS A 116 -4.19 12.31 19.43
C HIS A 116 -5.40 11.78 18.66
N LEU A 117 -5.55 12.25 17.43
CA LEU A 117 -6.55 11.71 16.50
C LEU A 117 -6.23 10.27 16.13
N CYS A 118 -7.26 9.47 16.02
CA CYS A 118 -7.16 8.05 15.72
C CYS A 118 -8.25 7.63 14.73
N ILE A 119 -7.97 6.58 13.97
CA ILE A 119 -8.97 5.89 13.16
C ILE A 119 -9.27 4.54 13.80
N ASN A 120 -10.52 4.36 14.24
CA ASN A 120 -11.01 3.06 14.67
C ASN A 120 -11.53 2.31 13.43
N MET A 121 -10.66 1.50 12.82
CA MET A 121 -11.01 0.77 11.61
C MET A 121 -12.02 -0.33 11.92
N PRO A 122 -13.09 -0.46 11.12
CA PRO A 122 -14.06 -1.54 11.30
C PRO A 122 -13.34 -2.91 11.21
N PRO A 123 -13.79 -3.90 11.99
CA PRO A 123 -13.15 -5.20 12.04
C PRO A 123 -13.18 -5.89 10.67
N LYS A 124 -12.02 -6.39 10.27
CA LYS A 124 -11.85 -7.25 9.10
C LYS A 124 -11.35 -8.60 9.59
N ASN A 125 -12.07 -9.69 9.25
CA ASN A 125 -11.78 -11.02 9.76
C ASN A 125 -11.68 -11.07 11.30
N HIS A 126 -12.60 -10.39 11.99
CA HIS A 126 -12.66 -10.26 13.46
C HIS A 126 -11.49 -9.49 14.11
N ILE A 127 -10.63 -8.87 13.32
CA ILE A 127 -9.52 -8.03 13.78
C ILE A 127 -9.87 -6.58 13.54
N SER A 128 -10.03 -5.81 14.63
CA SER A 128 -10.12 -4.35 14.58
C SER A 128 -8.72 -3.73 14.68
N ARG A 129 -8.52 -2.62 14.00
CA ARG A 129 -7.28 -1.84 14.07
C ARG A 129 -7.59 -0.44 14.57
N PHE A 130 -6.86 -0.04 15.59
CA PHE A 130 -6.90 1.31 16.13
C PHE A 130 -5.61 2.01 15.71
N LEU A 131 -5.72 2.97 14.80
CA LEU A 131 -4.58 3.62 14.15
C LEU A 131 -4.44 5.05 14.66
N ILE A 132 -3.33 5.35 15.31
CA ILE A 132 -2.99 6.74 15.68
C ILE A 132 -2.60 7.48 14.40
N ILE A 133 -3.23 8.63 14.17
CA ILE A 133 -2.93 9.51 13.03
C ILE A 133 -1.75 10.41 13.45
N PRO A 134 -0.69 10.52 12.64
CA PRO A 134 0.37 11.50 12.88
C PRO A 134 -0.21 12.92 13.02
N ASP A 135 0.31 13.73 13.94
CA ASP A 135 -0.27 15.03 14.31
C ASP A 135 -0.40 15.99 13.13
N ASP A 136 0.59 16.01 12.24
CA ASP A 136 0.55 16.82 11.01
C ASP A 136 -0.61 16.42 10.09
N LEU A 137 -0.85 15.12 9.94
CA LEU A 137 -1.95 14.59 9.14
C LEU A 137 -3.29 14.77 9.87
N GLY A 138 -3.30 14.66 11.20
CA GLY A 138 -4.48 14.89 12.02
C GLY A 138 -5.02 16.31 11.88
N THR A 139 -4.15 17.31 11.93
CA THR A 139 -4.52 18.71 11.71
C THR A 139 -5.15 18.95 10.33
N ILE A 140 -4.59 18.35 9.29
CA ILE A 140 -5.12 18.44 7.92
C ILE A 140 -6.49 17.77 7.82
N LEU A 141 -6.65 16.60 8.45
CA LEU A 141 -7.90 15.86 8.47
C LEU A 141 -9.01 16.66 9.17
N ASP A 142 -8.74 17.24 10.32
CA ASP A 142 -9.70 18.08 11.05
C ASP A 142 -10.09 19.30 10.23
N THR A 143 -9.11 19.99 9.65
CA THR A 143 -9.36 21.12 8.76
C THR A 143 -10.27 20.75 7.59
N TYR A 144 -10.01 19.58 6.97
CA TYR A 144 -10.84 19.07 5.87
C TYR A 144 -12.28 18.77 6.32
N ILE A 145 -12.45 18.10 7.47
CA ILE A 145 -13.78 17.77 8.02
C ILE A 145 -14.60 19.03 8.27
N VAL A 146 -13.97 20.06 8.84
CA VAL A 146 -14.63 21.34 9.10
C VAL A 146 -14.96 22.06 7.80
N ALA A 147 -14.02 22.17 6.88
CA ALA A 147 -14.19 22.87 5.59
C ALA A 147 -15.29 22.24 4.72
N GLU A 148 -15.37 20.91 4.70
CA GLU A 148 -16.41 20.17 3.95
C GLU A 148 -17.73 20.00 4.73
N ASN A 149 -17.80 20.52 5.97
CA ASN A 149 -18.94 20.40 6.88
C ASN A 149 -19.44 18.96 7.06
N ILE A 150 -18.49 18.03 7.28
CA ILE A 150 -18.80 16.59 7.41
C ILE A 150 -19.24 16.30 8.83
N GLN A 151 -20.54 16.15 9.04
CA GLN A 151 -21.12 15.85 10.34
C GLN A 151 -21.16 14.34 10.62
N SER A 152 -21.46 13.53 9.60
CA SER A 152 -21.58 12.07 9.72
C SER A 152 -21.40 11.38 8.38
N GLY A 153 -21.22 10.06 8.40
CA GLY A 153 -21.17 9.21 7.23
C GLY A 153 -19.84 9.26 6.47
N ALA A 154 -19.90 9.16 5.16
CA ALA A 154 -18.70 9.04 4.31
C ALA A 154 -17.76 10.24 4.44
N LEU A 155 -16.51 9.98 4.80
CA LEU A 155 -15.46 11.02 4.88
C LEU A 155 -15.16 11.62 3.49
N PHE A 156 -15.13 10.79 2.47
CA PHE A 156 -14.87 11.22 1.10
C PHE A 156 -16.08 10.97 0.20
N THR A 157 -16.49 12.00 -0.50
CA THR A 157 -17.59 11.94 -1.45
C THR A 157 -17.17 12.40 -2.85
N ASN A 158 -17.86 11.90 -3.86
CA ASN A 158 -17.72 12.37 -5.24
C ASN A 158 -18.52 13.68 -5.47
N ILE A 159 -18.48 14.23 -6.69
CA ILE A 159 -19.18 15.46 -7.07
C ILE A 159 -20.69 15.39 -6.81
N ARG A 160 -21.29 14.19 -6.88
CA ARG A 160 -22.72 13.95 -6.62
C ARG A 160 -23.04 13.74 -5.14
N LYS A 161 -22.08 14.03 -4.24
CA LYS A 161 -22.19 13.80 -2.79
C LYS A 161 -22.42 12.33 -2.38
N ASN A 162 -22.18 11.39 -3.28
CA ASN A 162 -22.17 9.97 -2.96
C ASN A 162 -20.78 9.56 -2.48
N ARG A 163 -20.72 8.50 -1.64
CA ARG A 163 -19.45 7.90 -1.20
C ARG A 163 -18.52 7.65 -2.40
N ILE A 164 -17.26 8.06 -2.28
CA ILE A 164 -16.25 7.83 -3.29
C ILE A 164 -16.00 6.33 -3.50
N LYS A 165 -15.75 5.91 -4.73
CA LYS A 165 -15.44 4.51 -5.08
C LYS A 165 -13.97 4.36 -5.45
N MET A 166 -13.45 3.15 -5.36
CA MET A 166 -12.05 2.85 -5.71
C MET A 166 -11.67 3.36 -7.12
N ARG A 167 -12.60 3.31 -8.07
CA ARG A 167 -12.36 3.81 -9.42
C ARG A 167 -12.22 5.34 -9.46
N ASP A 168 -12.91 6.05 -8.57
CA ASP A 168 -12.83 7.52 -8.52
C ASP A 168 -11.48 7.96 -7.93
N THR A 169 -10.98 7.27 -6.89
CA THR A 169 -9.66 7.53 -6.32
C THR A 169 -8.53 7.19 -7.28
N GLU A 170 -8.63 6.08 -8.03
CA GLU A 170 -7.64 5.73 -9.06
C GLU A 170 -7.64 6.75 -10.20
N ARG A 171 -8.80 7.23 -10.64
CA ARG A 171 -8.89 8.30 -11.65
C ARG A 171 -8.35 9.63 -11.14
N LEU A 172 -8.62 9.96 -9.87
CA LEU A 172 -8.08 11.14 -9.23
C LEU A 172 -6.54 11.08 -9.23
N LEU A 173 -5.95 9.99 -8.75
CA LEU A 173 -4.51 9.79 -8.78
C LEU A 173 -3.93 9.82 -10.20
N ALA A 174 -4.59 9.15 -11.15
CA ALA A 174 -4.15 9.14 -12.55
C ALA A 174 -4.08 10.56 -13.12
N SER A 175 -5.05 11.43 -12.83
CA SER A 175 -5.06 12.82 -13.31
C SER A 175 -3.85 13.65 -12.84
N TYR A 176 -3.33 13.38 -11.65
CA TYR A 176 -2.12 14.01 -11.12
C TYR A 176 -0.86 13.36 -11.69
N THR A 177 -0.78 12.02 -11.68
CA THR A 177 0.39 11.30 -12.18
C THR A 177 0.61 11.54 -13.69
N ASP A 178 -0.44 11.63 -14.49
CA ASP A 178 -0.35 11.95 -15.92
C ASP A 178 0.34 13.30 -16.17
N LYS A 179 -0.05 14.33 -15.42
CA LYS A 179 0.55 15.67 -15.50
C LYS A 179 2.01 15.65 -15.06
N LEU A 180 2.31 14.96 -13.96
CA LEU A 180 3.65 14.91 -13.38
C LEU A 180 4.63 14.07 -14.21
N VAL A 181 4.17 12.99 -14.84
CA VAL A 181 4.98 12.19 -15.77
C VAL A 181 5.32 13.03 -17.02
N LYS A 182 4.34 13.73 -17.59
CA LYS A 182 4.57 14.66 -18.71
C LYS A 182 5.56 15.77 -18.35
N ALA A 183 5.51 16.26 -17.10
CA ALA A 183 6.43 17.28 -16.59
C ALA A 183 7.80 16.69 -16.14
N LYS A 184 8.03 15.39 -16.31
CA LYS A 184 9.24 14.66 -15.86
C LYS A 184 9.49 14.78 -14.35
N LYS A 185 8.46 15.02 -13.56
CA LYS A 185 8.50 15.06 -12.10
C LYS A 185 8.24 13.69 -11.47
N LEU A 186 7.65 12.75 -12.22
CA LEU A 186 7.51 11.34 -11.87
C LEU A 186 8.12 10.48 -12.98
N ARG A 187 8.76 9.37 -12.59
CA ARG A 187 9.36 8.39 -13.52
C ARG A 187 8.31 7.61 -14.29
N LYS A 188 7.17 7.34 -13.67
CA LYS A 188 6.07 6.54 -14.22
C LYS A 188 4.74 6.86 -13.54
N HIS A 189 3.65 6.28 -14.07
CA HIS A 189 2.35 6.32 -13.41
C HIS A 189 2.35 5.42 -12.18
N TYR A 190 1.75 5.89 -11.10
CA TYR A 190 1.57 5.16 -9.86
C TYR A 190 0.09 4.90 -9.60
N THR A 191 -0.22 3.79 -8.94
CA THR A 191 -1.56 3.40 -8.48
C THR A 191 -1.68 3.62 -6.97
N MET A 192 -2.90 3.63 -6.43
CA MET A 192 -3.12 3.69 -4.98
C MET A 192 -2.41 2.53 -4.26
N GLN A 193 -2.37 1.35 -4.89
CA GLN A 193 -1.62 0.21 -4.36
C GLN A 193 -0.10 0.47 -4.31
N THR A 194 0.43 1.18 -5.31
CA THR A 194 1.86 1.55 -5.35
C THR A 194 2.20 2.55 -4.24
N LEU A 195 1.33 3.53 -3.97
CA LEU A 195 1.50 4.46 -2.86
C LEU A 195 1.47 3.72 -1.51
N ARG A 196 0.58 2.74 -1.34
CA ARG A 196 0.58 1.89 -0.15
C ARG A 196 1.86 1.06 -0.01
N HIS A 197 2.40 0.52 -1.11
CA HIS A 197 3.69 -0.16 -1.08
C HIS A 197 4.81 0.78 -0.65
N ALA A 198 4.80 2.03 -1.12
CA ALA A 198 5.75 3.05 -0.66
C ALA A 198 5.62 3.28 0.85
N ALA A 199 4.40 3.48 1.38
CA ALA A 199 4.17 3.65 2.81
C ALA A 199 4.78 2.52 3.65
N ILE A 200 4.49 1.27 3.31
CA ILE A 200 5.02 0.09 4.01
C ILE A 200 6.54 0.06 3.93
N SER A 201 7.10 0.32 2.73
CA SER A 201 8.55 0.35 2.54
C SER A 201 9.22 1.42 3.39
N TYR A 202 8.65 2.63 3.45
CA TYR A 202 9.20 3.73 4.26
C TYR A 202 9.07 3.47 5.75
N MET A 203 8.00 2.83 6.24
CA MET A 203 7.89 2.39 7.63
C MET A 203 9.01 1.41 8.00
N LEU A 204 9.27 0.42 7.15
CA LEU A 204 10.34 -0.56 7.35
C LEU A 204 11.72 0.09 7.25
N MET A 205 11.93 1.01 6.30
CA MET A 205 13.17 1.80 6.18
C MET A 205 13.39 2.72 7.38
N GLY A 206 12.32 3.21 8.00
CA GLY A 206 12.35 3.99 9.24
C GLY A 206 12.64 3.16 10.50
N GLY A 207 12.81 1.84 10.38
CA GLY A 207 13.20 0.96 11.47
C GLY A 207 12.04 0.22 12.16
N ALA A 208 10.81 0.37 11.69
CA ALA A 208 9.70 -0.42 12.20
C ALA A 208 9.87 -1.91 11.84
N SER A 209 9.54 -2.80 12.75
CA SER A 209 9.58 -4.24 12.51
C SER A 209 8.48 -4.69 11.54
N LYS A 210 8.66 -5.83 10.89
CA LYS A 210 7.63 -6.41 10.02
C LYS A 210 6.31 -6.62 10.72
N ASP A 211 6.33 -7.04 11.99
CA ASP A 211 5.13 -7.33 12.76
C ASP A 211 4.38 -6.06 13.15
N GLU A 212 5.09 -5.00 13.52
CA GLU A 212 4.50 -3.69 13.78
C GLU A 212 3.84 -3.13 12.52
N VAL A 213 4.55 -3.14 11.38
CA VAL A 213 4.01 -2.66 10.11
C VAL A 213 2.84 -3.54 9.64
N ALA A 214 2.91 -4.87 9.80
CA ALA A 214 1.83 -5.78 9.47
C ALA A 214 0.58 -5.49 10.31
N SER A 215 0.75 -5.32 11.62
CA SER A 215 -0.33 -4.98 12.55
C SER A 215 -0.96 -3.62 12.22
N PHE A 216 -0.14 -2.59 11.98
CA PHE A 216 -0.58 -1.24 11.65
C PHE A 216 -1.33 -1.19 10.31
N THR A 217 -0.75 -1.78 9.25
CA THR A 217 -1.31 -1.69 7.90
C THR A 217 -2.34 -2.75 7.57
N GLY A 218 -2.49 -3.80 8.42
CA GLY A 218 -3.37 -4.93 8.19
C GLY A 218 -2.89 -5.87 7.07
N VAL A 219 -1.60 -5.85 6.75
CA VAL A 219 -0.98 -6.82 5.84
C VAL A 219 -0.69 -8.09 6.61
N THR A 220 -1.00 -9.25 6.03
CA THR A 220 -0.66 -10.52 6.68
C THR A 220 0.85 -10.77 6.62
N GLY A 221 1.42 -11.42 7.66
CA GLY A 221 2.86 -11.67 7.77
C GLY A 221 3.47 -12.32 6.52
N LYS A 222 2.77 -13.28 5.90
CA LYS A 222 3.20 -13.91 4.64
C LYS A 222 3.44 -12.91 3.50
N TRP A 223 2.68 -11.81 3.46
CA TRP A 223 2.82 -10.77 2.44
C TRP A 223 3.96 -9.81 2.72
N MET A 224 4.46 -9.75 3.95
CA MET A 224 5.58 -8.88 4.35
C MET A 224 6.89 -9.30 3.70
N ASN A 225 7.07 -10.57 3.37
CA ASN A 225 8.31 -11.08 2.74
C ASN A 225 8.63 -10.42 1.38
N ARG A 226 7.64 -9.81 0.72
CA ARG A 226 7.88 -9.06 -0.51
C ARG A 226 8.76 -7.81 -0.34
N TYR A 227 8.92 -7.32 0.89
CA TYR A 227 9.72 -6.14 1.22
C TYR A 227 11.13 -6.48 1.69
N ASP A 228 11.52 -7.77 1.72
CA ASP A 228 12.80 -8.23 2.29
C ASP A 228 14.00 -7.58 1.63
N LYS A 229 13.98 -7.39 0.32
CA LYS A 229 15.05 -6.72 -0.40
C LYS A 229 15.20 -5.25 -0.01
N ILE A 230 14.09 -4.56 0.18
CA ILE A 230 14.09 -3.15 0.61
C ILE A 230 14.66 -3.03 2.02
N ILE A 231 14.28 -3.94 2.92
CA ILE A 231 14.79 -3.99 4.29
C ILE A 231 16.31 -4.28 4.28
N ALA A 232 16.76 -5.28 3.53
CA ALA A 232 18.16 -5.66 3.44
C ALA A 232 19.02 -4.50 2.92
N ASP A 233 18.60 -3.83 1.84
CA ASP A 233 19.31 -2.68 1.28
C ASP A 233 19.42 -1.54 2.30
N ASN A 234 18.38 -1.31 3.11
CA ASN A 234 18.38 -0.27 4.12
C ASN A 234 19.29 -0.62 5.32
N ILE A 235 19.27 -1.88 5.77
CA ILE A 235 20.15 -2.36 6.85
C ILE A 235 21.62 -2.19 6.45
N ILE A 236 21.98 -2.53 5.22
CA ILE A 236 23.35 -2.35 4.72
C ILE A 236 23.75 -0.87 4.76
N ASN A 237 22.88 0.03 4.31
CA ASN A 237 23.15 1.47 4.32
C ASN A 237 23.26 2.03 5.76
N VAL A 238 22.39 1.62 6.67
CA VAL A 238 22.45 2.02 8.08
C VAL A 238 23.72 1.50 8.74
N ALA A 239 24.07 0.24 8.52
CA ALA A 239 25.29 -0.35 9.08
C ALA A 239 26.55 0.33 8.54
N ALA A 240 26.59 0.69 7.25
CA ALA A 240 27.71 1.40 6.64
C ALA A 240 27.88 2.83 7.17
N ASN A 241 26.76 3.48 7.58
CA ASN A 241 26.77 4.85 8.12
C ASN A 241 26.73 4.89 9.66
N TYR A 242 26.82 3.74 10.32
CA TYR A 242 26.79 3.66 11.78
C TYR A 242 28.14 4.01 12.36
N ASN A 243 28.38 5.30 12.58
CA ASN A 243 29.59 5.82 13.20
C ASN A 243 29.46 5.88 14.73
N VAL A 244 29.70 4.77 15.41
CA VAL A 244 29.93 4.76 16.87
C VAL A 244 31.33 5.29 17.20
N ILE A 245 32.29 5.11 16.27
CA ILE A 245 33.67 5.54 16.40
C ILE A 245 33.94 6.59 15.32
N ASN A 246 34.01 7.85 15.73
CA ASN A 246 34.42 8.95 14.85
C ASN A 246 35.96 8.93 14.69
N ILE A 247 36.44 8.49 13.53
CA ILE A 247 37.81 8.65 13.12
C ILE A 247 37.97 10.07 12.56
N ASN A 248 38.73 10.90 13.24
CA ASN A 248 39.03 12.25 12.75
C ASN A 248 40.16 12.18 11.70
N PRO A 249 39.88 12.41 10.40
CA PRO A 249 40.85 12.32 9.32
C PRO A 249 42.05 13.26 9.52
N SER A 250 41.86 14.40 10.20
CA SER A 250 42.95 15.36 10.46
C SER A 250 44.00 14.85 11.43
N LYS A 251 43.83 13.69 12.08
CA LYS A 251 44.85 13.02 12.88
C LYS A 251 45.71 12.06 12.10
N ILE A 252 45.34 11.68 10.87
CA ILE A 252 46.08 10.73 10.03
C ILE A 252 47.23 11.45 9.30
N ASP A 253 47.01 12.71 8.91
CA ASP A 253 48.02 13.48 8.13
C ASP A 253 49.18 14.00 8.96
N LYS A 254 49.22 13.83 10.29
CA LYS A 254 50.32 14.28 11.14
C LYS A 254 51.44 13.26 11.34
N ASN A 255 51.26 12.01 10.91
CA ASN A 255 52.26 10.96 11.09
C ASN A 255 52.99 10.57 9.80
N VAL A 256 52.84 11.33 8.71
CA VAL A 256 53.50 11.04 7.41
C VAL A 256 54.58 12.08 7.08
N SER A 257 54.86 13.01 7.99
CA SER A 257 55.89 14.06 7.81
C SER A 257 56.91 14.12 8.97
N GLU A 258 57.38 12.95 9.45
CA GLU A 258 58.61 12.79 10.21
C GLU A 258 59.52 11.74 9.58
#